data_3879648f5c30c569bd90d84526177cbe
#
_entry.id   3879648f5c30c569bd90d84526177cbe
#
_cell.length_a   1.000
_cell.length_b   1.000
_cell.length_c   1.000
_cell.angle_alpha   90.00
_cell.angle_beta   90.00
_cell.angle_gamma   90.00
#
_symmetry.space_group_name_H-M   'P 1'
#
loop_
_entity.id
_entity.type
_entity.pdbx_description
1 polymer ?
#
loop_
_entity_poly.entity_id
_entity_poly.type
_entity_poly.pdbx_seq_one_letter_code
_entity_poly.pdbx_strand_id
1 'polypeptide(L)'
;MNVAAFAIHSRLHKARPDVNAAAHSHSMYGRTFSSLGKLLDPITQDSCAFYERQAMYDHFSGVVEETEEGDRIANSLGDKQVIILKNHGILTTGSSVDIALWYFLSMEKCCQSQLMAEAAGEPTLIPHDIAIKTRGFIANDVALWASFQPLFDMIVSKQPDLLD
;
A
#
# COMPACT_ATOMS: atom_id res chain seq x y z
N MET A 1 9.77 19.28 10.47
CA MET A 1 9.29 17.88 10.46
C MET A 1 7.78 17.93 10.27
N ASN A 2 7.19 17.12 9.42
CA ASN A 2 5.74 17.06 9.26
C ASN A 2 5.15 16.27 10.44
N VAL A 3 4.29 16.93 11.25
CA VAL A 3 3.73 16.36 12.49
C VAL A 3 2.85 15.15 12.20
N ALA A 4 1.99 15.22 11.16
CA ALA A 4 1.11 14.13 10.79
C ALA A 4 1.89 12.90 10.31
N ALA A 5 2.92 13.10 9.49
CA ALA A 5 3.79 12.00 9.06
C ALA A 5 4.50 11.36 10.27
N PHE A 6 5.01 12.16 11.21
CA PHE A 6 5.65 11.65 12.42
C PHE A 6 4.68 10.84 13.29
N ALA A 7 3.46 11.35 13.48
CA ALA A 7 2.43 10.66 14.27
C ALA A 7 2.14 9.26 13.73
N ILE A 8 2.03 9.09 12.41
CA ILE A 8 1.76 7.78 11.80
C ILE A 8 3.02 6.90 11.80
N HIS A 9 4.12 7.37 11.19
CA HIS A 9 5.31 6.55 10.95
C HIS A 9 6.01 6.13 12.23
N SER A 10 6.13 7.02 13.24
CA SER A 10 6.79 6.68 14.51
C SER A 10 6.06 5.56 15.26
N ARG A 11 4.73 5.57 15.23
CA ARG A 11 3.92 4.55 15.91
C ARG A 11 3.91 3.23 15.15
N LEU A 12 3.90 3.31 13.83
CA LEU A 12 4.02 2.12 12.98
C LEU A 12 5.34 1.38 13.23
N HIS A 13 6.47 2.07 13.14
CA HIS A 13 7.79 1.46 13.39
C HIS A 13 7.95 0.96 14.83
N LYS A 14 7.32 1.62 15.81
CA LYS A 14 7.30 1.14 17.20
C LYS A 14 6.51 -0.17 17.33
N ALA A 15 5.35 -0.26 16.68
CA ALA A 15 4.47 -1.44 16.74
C ALA A 15 4.99 -2.63 15.89
N ARG A 16 5.73 -2.35 14.82
CA ARG A 16 6.22 -3.30 13.83
C ARG A 16 7.73 -3.18 13.65
N PRO A 17 8.53 -3.77 14.56
CA PRO A 17 10.01 -3.74 14.47
C PRO A 17 10.58 -4.44 13.23
N ASP A 18 9.78 -5.29 12.58
CA ASP A 18 10.10 -5.98 11.31
C ASP A 18 9.95 -5.06 10.09
N VAL A 19 9.25 -3.92 10.23
CA VAL A 19 9.06 -2.93 9.16
C VAL A 19 10.23 -1.95 9.17
N ASN A 20 11.05 -1.98 8.13
CA ASN A 20 12.18 -1.07 7.95
C ASN A 20 11.84 0.16 7.11
N ALA A 21 10.75 0.09 6.32
CA ALA A 21 10.30 1.21 5.51
C ALA A 21 8.78 1.26 5.44
N ALA A 22 8.25 2.48 5.31
CA ALA A 22 6.84 2.72 5.05
C ALA A 22 6.67 3.87 4.06
N ALA A 23 5.69 3.75 3.16
CA ALA A 23 5.34 4.77 2.20
C ALA A 23 3.86 5.16 2.34
N HIS A 24 3.62 6.49 2.42
CA HIS A 24 2.28 7.04 2.47
C HIS A 24 2.20 8.30 1.60
N SER A 25 1.13 8.42 0.85
CA SER A 25 0.83 9.62 0.07
C SER A 25 -0.67 9.70 -0.23
N HIS A 26 -1.15 10.90 -0.50
CA HIS A 26 -2.49 11.17 -1.01
C HIS A 26 -2.53 11.03 -2.54
N SER A 27 -2.06 9.89 -3.05
CA SER A 27 -2.03 9.59 -4.48
C SER A 27 -3.44 9.54 -5.07
N MET A 28 -3.57 9.84 -6.35
CA MET A 28 -4.88 10.08 -6.97
C MET A 28 -5.84 8.89 -6.80
N TYR A 29 -5.40 7.70 -7.19
CA TYR A 29 -6.29 6.53 -7.20
C TYR A 29 -6.41 5.87 -5.82
N GLY A 30 -5.32 5.81 -5.05
CA GLY A 30 -5.37 5.32 -3.68
C GLY A 30 -6.28 6.16 -2.78
N ARG A 31 -6.17 7.48 -2.86
CA ARG A 31 -7.05 8.41 -2.17
C ARG A 31 -8.52 8.27 -2.60
N THR A 32 -8.76 8.19 -3.92
CA THR A 32 -10.12 8.02 -4.46
C THR A 32 -10.71 6.69 -4.03
N PHE A 33 -9.93 5.60 -4.12
CA PHE A 33 -10.38 4.27 -3.72
C PHE A 33 -10.66 4.20 -2.22
N SER A 34 -9.86 4.87 -1.39
CA SER A 34 -10.06 4.89 0.07
C SER A 34 -11.41 5.47 0.49
N SER A 35 -12.01 6.33 -0.34
CA SER A 35 -13.35 6.90 -0.07
C SER A 35 -14.49 5.90 -0.25
N LEU A 36 -14.23 4.75 -0.90
CA LEU A 36 -15.22 3.67 -1.05
C LEU A 36 -15.37 2.82 0.22
N GLY A 37 -14.43 2.92 1.18
CA GLY A 37 -14.49 2.18 2.44
C GLY A 37 -14.45 0.67 2.25
N LYS A 38 -13.68 0.17 1.28
CA LYS A 38 -13.52 -1.26 0.99
C LYS A 38 -12.07 -1.63 0.68
N LEU A 39 -11.77 -2.91 0.74
CA LEU A 39 -10.49 -3.48 0.35
C LEU A 39 -10.43 -3.70 -1.18
N LEU A 40 -9.21 -3.84 -1.73
CA LEU A 40 -9.03 -4.27 -3.11
C LEU A 40 -9.48 -5.72 -3.30
N ASP A 41 -10.17 -5.95 -4.39
CA ASP A 41 -10.57 -7.29 -4.83
C ASP A 41 -9.50 -7.92 -5.73
N PRO A 42 -9.35 -9.25 -5.74
CA PRO A 42 -8.43 -9.95 -6.63
C PRO A 42 -9.02 -10.03 -8.05
N ILE A 43 -9.03 -8.92 -8.78
CA ILE A 43 -9.58 -8.81 -10.14
C ILE A 43 -8.52 -8.90 -11.24
N THR A 44 -7.25 -8.74 -10.88
CA THR A 44 -6.10 -8.86 -11.78
C THR A 44 -4.99 -9.67 -11.12
N GLN A 45 -4.02 -10.15 -11.92
CA GLN A 45 -2.85 -10.82 -11.37
C GLN A 45 -2.14 -9.96 -10.33
N ASP A 46 -1.95 -8.66 -10.60
CA ASP A 46 -1.22 -7.75 -9.72
C ASP A 46 -1.98 -7.50 -8.41
N SER A 47 -3.32 -7.43 -8.44
CA SER A 47 -4.12 -7.25 -7.23
C SER A 47 -4.06 -8.45 -6.29
N CYS A 48 -3.67 -9.65 -6.78
CA CYS A 48 -3.43 -10.81 -5.93
C CYS A 48 -2.30 -10.57 -4.92
N ALA A 49 -1.34 -9.66 -5.19
CA ALA A 49 -0.29 -9.33 -4.23
C ALA A 49 -0.84 -8.81 -2.89
N PHE A 50 -2.02 -8.20 -2.92
CA PHE A 50 -2.69 -7.60 -1.77
C PHE A 50 -3.73 -8.53 -1.13
N TYR A 51 -4.06 -9.66 -1.77
CA TYR A 51 -5.09 -10.58 -1.29
C TYR A 51 -4.72 -11.13 0.10
N GLU A 52 -5.57 -10.87 1.10
CA GLU A 52 -5.36 -11.18 2.53
C GLU A 52 -4.12 -10.50 3.18
N ARG A 53 -3.48 -9.55 2.48
CA ARG A 53 -2.33 -8.79 2.98
C ARG A 53 -2.63 -7.31 3.18
N GLN A 54 -3.88 -6.92 3.12
CA GLN A 54 -4.35 -5.56 3.28
C GLN A 54 -5.28 -5.42 4.49
N ALA A 55 -5.29 -4.23 5.06
CA ALA A 55 -6.15 -3.84 6.17
C ALA A 55 -6.94 -2.57 5.81
N MET A 56 -7.96 -2.27 6.61
CA MET A 56 -8.73 -1.03 6.52
C MET A 56 -8.68 -0.32 7.87
N TYR A 57 -8.35 0.96 7.87
CA TYR A 57 -8.63 1.87 8.96
C TYR A 57 -9.92 2.63 8.64
N ASP A 58 -11.03 2.17 9.23
CA ASP A 58 -12.38 2.65 8.94
C ASP A 58 -12.78 3.86 9.82
N HIS A 59 -11.81 4.72 10.14
CA HIS A 59 -12.06 5.93 10.90
C HIS A 59 -11.36 7.11 10.25
N PHE A 60 -12.04 8.24 10.15
CA PHE A 60 -11.50 9.48 9.65
C PHE A 60 -11.85 10.61 10.60
N SER A 61 -10.84 11.16 11.30
CA SER A 61 -10.99 12.26 12.25
C SER A 61 -10.45 13.59 11.72
N GLY A 62 -10.02 13.62 10.44
CA GLY A 62 -9.36 14.77 9.84
C GLY A 62 -7.86 14.54 9.69
N VAL A 63 -7.05 15.59 9.92
CA VAL A 63 -5.59 15.49 9.88
C VAL A 63 -5.11 14.75 11.12
N VAL A 64 -4.23 13.76 10.92
CA VAL A 64 -3.63 12.99 12.03
C VAL A 64 -2.60 13.88 12.73
N GLU A 65 -2.95 14.43 13.88
CA GLU A 65 -2.05 15.28 14.67
C GLU A 65 -1.56 14.58 15.94
N GLU A 66 -2.31 13.59 16.42
CA GLU A 66 -2.04 12.89 17.68
C GLU A 66 -1.44 11.51 17.44
N THR A 67 -0.49 11.14 18.30
CA THR A 67 0.18 9.83 18.25
C THR A 67 -0.77 8.67 18.53
N GLU A 68 -1.84 8.89 19.29
CA GLU A 68 -2.90 7.92 19.59
C GLU A 68 -3.62 7.43 18.33
N GLU A 69 -3.80 8.30 17.34
CA GLU A 69 -4.34 7.87 16.05
C GLU A 69 -3.33 7.03 15.27
N GLY A 70 -2.05 7.40 15.33
CA GLY A 70 -0.97 6.56 14.80
C GLY A 70 -0.95 5.15 15.42
N ASP A 71 -1.17 5.04 16.73
CA ASP A 71 -1.29 3.73 17.41
C ASP A 71 -2.50 2.94 16.91
N ARG A 72 -3.66 3.59 16.70
CA ARG A 72 -4.87 2.94 16.13
C ARG A 72 -4.63 2.46 14.70
N ILE A 73 -3.97 3.26 13.87
CA ILE A 73 -3.62 2.88 12.49
C ILE A 73 -2.67 1.68 12.50
N ALA A 74 -1.62 1.71 13.32
CA ALA A 74 -0.67 0.60 13.45
C ALA A 74 -1.35 -0.69 13.95
N ASN A 75 -2.26 -0.59 14.91
CA ASN A 75 -3.04 -1.73 15.40
C ASN A 75 -3.96 -2.29 14.31
N SER A 76 -4.60 -1.42 13.51
CA SER A 76 -5.46 -1.84 12.40
C SER A 76 -4.68 -2.49 11.26
N LEU A 77 -3.44 -2.06 11.01
CA LEU A 77 -2.55 -2.71 10.05
C LEU A 77 -2.21 -4.15 10.51
N GLY A 78 -1.97 -4.35 11.81
CA GLY A 78 -1.61 -5.65 12.35
C GLY A 78 -0.37 -6.23 11.67
N ASP A 79 -0.46 -7.47 11.18
CA ASP A 79 0.60 -8.18 10.45
C ASP A 79 0.59 -7.93 8.93
N LYS A 80 -0.32 -7.10 8.45
CA LYS A 80 -0.49 -6.83 7.02
C LYS A 80 0.62 -5.92 6.46
N GLN A 81 0.73 -5.89 5.13
CA GLN A 81 1.72 -5.09 4.41
C GLN A 81 1.18 -3.74 3.98
N VAL A 82 -0.13 -3.62 3.80
CA VAL A 82 -0.76 -2.39 3.33
C VAL A 82 -2.02 -2.09 4.12
N ILE A 83 -2.33 -0.80 4.27
CA ILE A 83 -3.56 -0.36 4.90
C ILE A 83 -4.19 0.77 4.10
N ILE A 84 -5.48 0.67 3.88
CA ILE A 84 -6.30 1.73 3.31
C ILE A 84 -6.82 2.58 4.47
N LEU A 85 -6.46 3.85 4.46
CA LEU A 85 -6.96 4.85 5.40
C LEU A 85 -8.19 5.50 4.79
N LYS A 86 -9.39 5.16 5.28
CA LYS A 86 -10.66 5.63 4.73
C LYS A 86 -10.69 7.15 4.59
N ASN A 87 -11.13 7.66 3.44
CA ASN A 87 -11.18 9.08 3.07
C ASN A 87 -9.83 9.81 3.11
N HIS A 88 -8.70 9.10 3.21
CA HIS A 88 -7.39 9.71 3.40
C HIS A 88 -6.39 9.27 2.31
N GLY A 89 -6.18 7.96 2.16
CA GLY A 89 -5.22 7.43 1.20
C GLY A 89 -4.76 6.02 1.54
N ILE A 90 -3.58 5.68 1.08
CA ILE A 90 -2.96 4.35 1.30
C ILE A 90 -1.63 4.50 2.02
N LEU A 91 -1.30 3.51 2.86
CA LEU A 91 0.00 3.36 3.50
C LEU A 91 0.48 1.93 3.28
N THR A 92 1.75 1.79 2.91
CA THR A 92 2.38 0.50 2.65
C THR A 92 3.65 0.34 3.46
N THR A 93 4.02 -0.90 3.76
CA THR A 93 5.17 -1.26 4.57
C THR A 93 6.05 -2.28 3.86
N GLY A 94 7.32 -2.33 4.25
CA GLY A 94 8.25 -3.31 3.70
C GLY A 94 9.46 -3.54 4.61
N SER A 95 10.14 -4.67 4.38
CA SER A 95 11.44 -4.99 4.98
C SER A 95 12.58 -4.14 4.38
N SER A 96 12.31 -3.43 3.27
CA SER A 96 13.20 -2.45 2.65
C SER A 96 12.39 -1.34 1.98
N VAL A 97 13.08 -0.25 1.60
CA VAL A 97 12.49 0.86 0.85
C VAL A 97 11.92 0.38 -0.49
N ASP A 98 12.66 -0.48 -1.21
CA ASP A 98 12.24 -1.05 -2.48
C ASP A 98 10.88 -1.75 -2.37
N ILE A 99 10.73 -2.60 -1.34
CA ILE A 99 9.50 -3.37 -1.11
C ILE A 99 8.34 -2.45 -0.74
N ALA A 100 8.56 -1.51 0.17
CA ALA A 100 7.51 -0.56 0.58
C ALA A 100 7.02 0.29 -0.61
N LEU A 101 7.94 0.76 -1.46
CA LEU A 101 7.62 1.55 -2.65
C LEU A 101 6.98 0.69 -3.75
N TRP A 102 7.44 -0.55 -3.94
CA TRP A 102 6.77 -1.45 -4.89
C TRP A 102 5.30 -1.66 -4.52
N TYR A 103 5.03 -1.97 -3.25
CA TYR A 103 3.65 -2.10 -2.76
C TYR A 103 2.85 -0.81 -2.98
N PHE A 104 3.45 0.34 -2.73
CA PHE A 104 2.77 1.63 -2.90
C PHE A 104 2.38 1.87 -4.36
N LEU A 105 3.33 1.76 -5.28
CA LEU A 105 3.12 2.02 -6.71
C LEU A 105 2.16 0.99 -7.33
N SER A 106 2.28 -0.27 -6.93
CA SER A 106 1.40 -1.34 -7.41
C SER A 106 -0.02 -1.19 -6.86
N MET A 107 -0.17 -0.81 -5.58
CA MET A 107 -1.48 -0.57 -4.99
C MET A 107 -2.20 0.61 -5.65
N GLU A 108 -1.48 1.69 -5.94
CA GLU A 108 -2.02 2.84 -6.68
C GLU A 108 -2.58 2.42 -8.05
N LYS A 109 -1.85 1.58 -8.79
CA LYS A 109 -2.30 1.04 -10.08
C LYS A 109 -3.47 0.06 -9.94
N CYS A 110 -3.48 -0.78 -8.91
CA CYS A 110 -4.59 -1.69 -8.65
C CYS A 110 -5.87 -0.92 -8.25
N CYS A 111 -5.74 0.14 -7.46
CA CYS A 111 -6.85 1.06 -7.17
C CYS A 111 -7.41 1.66 -8.46
N GLN A 112 -6.55 2.15 -9.36
CA GLN A 112 -6.98 2.65 -10.66
C GLN A 112 -7.71 1.59 -11.46
N SER A 113 -7.14 0.39 -11.60
CA SER A 113 -7.74 -0.71 -12.35
C SER A 113 -9.11 -1.09 -11.82
N GLN A 114 -9.26 -1.20 -10.50
CA GLN A 114 -10.55 -1.57 -9.91
C GLN A 114 -11.59 -0.48 -10.07
N LEU A 115 -11.24 0.79 -9.85
CA LEU A 115 -12.15 1.92 -10.11
C LEU A 115 -12.66 1.94 -11.56
N MET A 116 -11.78 1.69 -12.53
CA MET A 116 -12.14 1.66 -13.96
C MET A 116 -13.01 0.44 -14.29
N ALA A 117 -12.67 -0.73 -13.74
CA ALA A 117 -13.43 -1.96 -13.98
C ALA A 117 -14.86 -1.85 -13.42
N GLU A 118 -15.01 -1.34 -12.19
CA GLU A 118 -16.32 -1.14 -11.54
C GLU A 118 -17.17 -0.06 -12.23
N ALA A 119 -16.54 0.96 -12.79
CA ALA A 119 -17.24 1.94 -13.61
C ALA A 119 -17.75 1.37 -14.94
N ALA A 120 -17.11 0.31 -15.45
CA ALA A 120 -17.50 -0.37 -16.69
C ALA A 120 -18.49 -1.52 -16.46
N GLY A 121 -18.57 -2.08 -15.26
CA GLY A 121 -19.43 -3.19 -14.92
C GLY A 121 -19.02 -3.91 -13.65
N GLU A 122 -19.47 -5.16 -13.48
CA GLU A 122 -19.10 -6.00 -12.33
C GLU A 122 -17.85 -6.83 -12.67
N PRO A 123 -16.71 -6.62 -11.96
CA PRO A 123 -15.49 -7.37 -12.21
C PRO A 123 -15.64 -8.84 -11.82
N THR A 124 -15.04 -9.73 -12.61
CA THR A 124 -14.92 -11.15 -12.26
C THR A 124 -13.77 -11.35 -11.29
N LEU A 125 -14.06 -11.95 -10.13
CA LEU A 125 -13.06 -12.22 -9.11
C LEU A 125 -12.22 -13.45 -9.43
N ILE A 126 -10.93 -13.37 -9.14
CA ILE A 126 -10.02 -14.52 -9.18
C ILE A 126 -10.36 -15.43 -7.98
N PRO A 127 -10.52 -16.76 -8.19
CA PRO A 127 -10.79 -17.69 -7.10
C PRO A 127 -9.74 -17.65 -5.99
N HIS A 128 -10.17 -17.88 -4.74
CA HIS A 128 -9.34 -17.81 -3.55
C HIS A 128 -8.01 -18.55 -3.65
N ASP A 129 -8.06 -19.84 -4.05
CA ASP A 129 -6.88 -20.70 -4.17
C ASP A 129 -5.89 -20.19 -5.23
N ILE A 130 -6.41 -19.66 -6.34
CA ILE A 130 -5.61 -19.05 -7.39
C ILE A 130 -4.98 -17.72 -6.91
N ALA A 131 -5.75 -16.89 -6.21
CA ALA A 131 -5.25 -15.63 -5.68
C ALA A 131 -4.11 -15.85 -4.66
N ILE A 132 -4.27 -16.82 -3.74
CA ILE A 132 -3.23 -17.22 -2.77
C ILE A 132 -1.97 -17.74 -3.49
N LYS A 133 -2.14 -18.65 -4.46
CA LYS A 133 -1.02 -19.19 -5.23
C LYS A 133 -0.29 -18.08 -5.99
N THR A 134 -1.03 -17.21 -6.67
CA THR A 134 -0.46 -16.09 -7.42
C THR A 134 0.31 -15.15 -6.51
N ARG A 135 -0.27 -14.78 -5.36
CA ARG A 135 0.42 -13.98 -4.33
C ARG A 135 1.77 -14.57 -3.95
N GLY A 136 1.84 -15.88 -3.72
CA GLY A 136 3.08 -16.56 -3.34
C GLY A 136 4.21 -16.40 -4.38
N PHE A 137 3.85 -16.29 -5.66
CA PHE A 137 4.81 -16.05 -6.74
C PHE A 137 5.24 -14.59 -6.87
N ILE A 138 4.29 -13.64 -6.82
CA ILE A 138 4.57 -12.24 -7.17
C ILE A 138 4.87 -11.34 -5.98
N ALA A 139 4.52 -11.76 -4.75
CA ALA A 139 4.65 -10.95 -3.54
C ALA A 139 5.59 -11.57 -2.50
N ASN A 140 6.67 -12.23 -2.94
CA ASN A 140 7.81 -12.57 -2.10
C ASN A 140 8.91 -11.51 -2.26
N ASP A 141 9.77 -11.35 -1.27
CA ASP A 141 10.75 -10.25 -1.18
C ASP A 141 11.67 -10.15 -2.41
N VAL A 142 12.10 -11.28 -2.97
CA VAL A 142 12.95 -11.30 -4.17
C VAL A 142 12.20 -10.79 -5.39
N ALA A 143 10.96 -11.23 -5.60
CA ALA A 143 10.14 -10.81 -6.73
C ALA A 143 9.78 -9.30 -6.62
N LEU A 144 9.46 -8.82 -5.42
CA LEU A 144 9.15 -7.42 -5.15
C LEU A 144 10.36 -6.52 -5.41
N TRP A 145 11.52 -6.91 -4.89
CA TRP A 145 12.77 -6.19 -5.11
C TRP A 145 13.10 -6.14 -6.61
N ALA A 146 13.13 -7.29 -7.28
CA ALA A 146 13.46 -7.36 -8.71
C ALA A 146 12.50 -6.55 -9.58
N SER A 147 11.21 -6.54 -9.24
CA SER A 147 10.19 -5.78 -9.98
C SER A 147 10.28 -4.27 -9.74
N PHE A 148 10.90 -3.82 -8.64
CA PHE A 148 11.13 -2.42 -8.35
C PHE A 148 12.37 -1.86 -9.10
N GLN A 149 13.42 -2.67 -9.36
CA GLN A 149 14.66 -2.19 -9.93
C GLN A 149 14.50 -1.39 -11.24
N PRO A 150 13.68 -1.82 -12.22
CA PRO A 150 13.48 -1.01 -13.44
C PRO A 150 12.88 0.37 -13.19
N LEU A 151 12.06 0.51 -12.14
CA LEU A 151 11.48 1.82 -11.75
C LEU A 151 12.54 2.71 -11.10
N PHE A 152 13.42 2.13 -10.29
CA PHE A 152 14.56 2.82 -9.71
C PHE A 152 15.53 3.29 -10.78
N ASP A 153 15.94 2.42 -11.70
CA ASP A 153 16.83 2.74 -12.81
C ASP A 153 16.25 3.87 -13.69
N MET A 154 14.93 3.81 -13.94
CA MET A 154 14.24 4.85 -14.71
C MET A 154 14.31 6.21 -14.01
N ILE A 155 14.07 6.28 -12.70
CA ILE A 155 14.08 7.56 -11.99
C ILE A 155 15.50 8.10 -11.84
N VAL A 156 16.49 7.27 -11.58
CA VAL A 156 17.92 7.65 -11.55
C VAL A 156 18.37 8.19 -12.90
N SER A 157 17.95 7.56 -14.00
CA SER A 157 18.25 8.06 -15.36
C SER A 157 17.65 9.44 -15.63
N LYS A 158 16.49 9.76 -15.05
CA LYS A 158 15.81 11.06 -15.23
C LYS A 158 16.26 12.12 -14.25
N GLN A 159 16.67 11.71 -13.07
CA GLN A 159 17.07 12.57 -11.95
C GLN A 159 18.32 11.98 -11.30
N PRO A 160 19.50 12.09 -11.95
CA PRO A 160 20.73 11.49 -11.43
C PRO A 160 21.19 12.07 -10.09
N ASP A 161 20.78 13.28 -9.76
CA ASP A 161 21.00 13.93 -8.46
C ASP A 161 20.27 13.24 -7.29
N LEU A 162 19.43 12.26 -7.57
CA LEU A 162 18.80 11.42 -6.54
C LEU A 162 19.83 10.62 -5.73
N LEU A 163 21.02 10.40 -6.28
CA LEU A 163 22.08 9.59 -5.63
C LEU A 163 23.09 10.45 -4.87
N ASP A 164 23.01 11.78 -4.92
CA ASP A 164 23.87 12.75 -4.24
C ASP A 164 23.31 13.06 -2.83
#